data_9311863f0fbc22cab782e6250b6cea22
#
_entry.id   9311863f0fbc22cab782e6250b6cea22
#
_cell.length_a   1.000
_cell.length_b   1.000
_cell.length_c   1.000
_cell.angle_alpha   90.00
_cell.angle_beta   90.00
_cell.angle_gamma   90.00
#
_symmetry.space_group_name_H-M   'P 1'
#
loop_
_entity.id
_entity.type
_entity.pdbx_description
1 polymer ?
#
loop_
_entity_poly.entity_id
_entity_poly.type
_entity_poly.pdbx_seq_one_letter_code
_entity_poly.pdbx_strand_id
1 'polypeptide(L)'
;HTVSTTNPMFDFHASDDVRHVMWAVERPDQARLHRAFDGVSALYIADGHHRAASAARARQELRAGKGPGEWDRFLGVAFPHDQVQILSYNRVVKDLGRESPASFLSRLGERFAVASGPAVPDRRGDVSMYLGGRWYTITMGDAAGMPIADRLDVNRLQETVLTPLLGI
;
A
#
# COMPACT_ATOMS: atom_id res chain seq x y z
N HIS A 1 11.65 -9.32 22.42
CA HIS A 1 12.09 -9.19 23.83
C HIS A 1 13.61 -9.31 24.04
N THR A 2 14.39 -9.83 23.11
CA THR A 2 15.83 -10.09 23.29
C THR A 2 16.70 -8.81 23.16
N VAL A 3 16.18 -7.74 22.57
CA VAL A 3 16.97 -6.58 22.15
C VAL A 3 16.72 -5.33 23.01
N SER A 4 15.60 -5.26 23.72
CA SER A 4 15.21 -4.08 24.52
C SER A 4 16.02 -3.87 25.81
N THR A 5 16.95 -4.77 26.14
CA THR A 5 17.82 -4.68 27.33
C THR A 5 19.19 -4.09 27.05
N THR A 6 19.53 -3.81 25.79
CA THR A 6 20.80 -3.22 25.38
C THR A 6 20.61 -1.77 24.90
N ASN A 7 21.69 -1.01 24.85
CA ASN A 7 21.64 0.35 24.28
C ASN A 7 21.32 0.27 22.78
N PRO A 8 20.39 1.07 22.27
CA PRO A 8 20.12 1.12 20.85
C PRO A 8 21.27 1.75 20.05
N MET A 9 21.44 1.37 18.80
CA MET A 9 22.32 2.04 17.85
C MET A 9 21.82 3.43 17.48
N PHE A 10 20.51 3.56 17.33
CA PHE A 10 19.81 4.81 17.02
C PHE A 10 18.54 4.89 17.86
N ASP A 11 18.23 6.08 18.36
CA ASP A 11 17.01 6.42 19.07
C ASP A 11 16.73 7.90 18.80
N PHE A 12 15.75 8.20 17.96
CA PHE A 12 15.39 9.56 17.58
C PHE A 12 13.93 9.70 17.21
N HIS A 13 13.43 10.93 17.28
CA HIS A 13 12.13 11.31 16.73
C HIS A 13 12.28 11.90 15.34
N ALA A 14 11.51 11.42 14.38
CA ALA A 14 11.43 12.00 13.05
C ALA A 14 10.50 13.24 13.03
N SER A 15 10.46 13.95 11.91
CA SER A 15 9.67 15.17 11.75
C SER A 15 8.14 14.96 11.82
N ASP A 16 7.69 13.73 11.70
CA ASP A 16 6.30 13.29 11.83
C ASP A 16 5.94 12.83 13.27
N ASP A 17 6.82 13.14 14.24
CA ASP A 17 6.72 12.76 15.65
C ASP A 17 6.75 11.24 15.93
N VAL A 18 7.17 10.44 14.94
CA VAL A 18 7.40 9.01 15.11
C VAL A 18 8.76 8.75 15.72
N ARG A 19 8.82 8.00 16.81
CA ARG A 19 10.08 7.56 17.42
C ARG A 19 10.63 6.33 16.72
N HIS A 20 11.87 6.41 16.25
CA HIS A 20 12.61 5.34 15.62
C HIS A 20 13.69 4.83 16.55
N VAL A 21 13.66 3.55 16.87
CA VAL A 21 14.66 2.90 17.72
C VAL A 21 15.20 1.67 17.01
N MET A 22 16.52 1.55 16.93
CA MET A 22 17.18 0.44 16.24
C MET A 22 18.28 -0.18 17.11
N TRP A 23 18.30 -1.49 17.15
CA TRP A 23 19.33 -2.28 17.84
C TRP A 23 20.06 -3.17 16.85
N ALA A 24 21.33 -3.42 17.09
CA ALA A 24 22.05 -4.51 16.45
C ALA A 24 21.71 -5.83 17.16
N VAL A 25 21.48 -6.89 16.37
CA VAL A 25 21.32 -8.22 16.90
C VAL A 25 22.68 -8.92 16.91
N GLU A 26 23.13 -9.36 18.07
CA GLU A 26 24.39 -10.05 18.23
C GLU A 26 24.38 -11.46 17.62
N ARG A 27 25.56 -11.99 17.28
CA ARG A 27 25.71 -13.27 16.58
C ARG A 27 24.93 -14.45 17.17
N PRO A 28 24.90 -14.67 18.50
CA PRO A 28 24.14 -15.79 19.07
C PRO A 28 22.64 -15.75 18.75
N ASP A 29 22.06 -14.54 18.80
CA ASP A 29 20.64 -14.31 18.53
C ASP A 29 20.32 -14.30 17.03
N GLN A 30 21.27 -13.92 16.15
CA GLN A 30 21.10 -14.01 14.70
C GLN A 30 20.75 -15.43 14.26
N ALA A 31 21.44 -16.45 14.76
CA ALA A 31 21.16 -17.84 14.42
C ALA A 31 19.74 -18.28 14.88
N ARG A 32 19.25 -17.73 15.99
CA ARG A 32 17.88 -17.98 16.45
C ARG A 32 16.85 -17.31 15.54
N LEU A 33 17.10 -16.08 15.11
CA LEU A 33 16.25 -15.37 14.16
C LEU A 33 16.21 -16.09 12.80
N HIS A 34 17.34 -16.52 12.26
CA HIS A 34 17.38 -17.27 11.00
C HIS A 34 16.49 -18.51 11.09
N ARG A 35 16.62 -19.34 12.13
CA ARG A 35 15.77 -20.51 12.34
C ARG A 35 14.27 -20.17 12.47
N ALA A 36 13.95 -19.04 13.08
CA ALA A 36 12.57 -18.59 13.16
C ALA A 36 12.00 -18.20 11.79
N PHE A 37 12.80 -17.53 10.96
CA PHE A 37 12.41 -17.18 9.58
C PHE A 37 12.35 -18.37 8.63
N ASP A 38 13.18 -19.42 8.86
CA ASP A 38 13.11 -20.68 8.09
C ASP A 38 11.75 -21.37 8.22
N GLY A 39 11.05 -21.14 9.34
CA GLY A 39 9.68 -21.62 9.56
C GLY A 39 8.57 -20.78 8.90
N VAL A 40 8.89 -19.63 8.33
CA VAL A 40 7.91 -18.73 7.69
C VAL A 40 7.72 -19.14 6.23
N SER A 41 6.53 -19.60 5.88
CA SER A 41 6.23 -20.14 4.54
C SER A 41 6.29 -19.09 3.42
N ALA A 42 5.95 -17.82 3.72
CA ALA A 42 5.98 -16.73 2.76
C ALA A 42 6.07 -15.37 3.44
N LEU A 43 6.75 -14.43 2.81
CA LEU A 43 6.72 -13.01 3.14
C LEU A 43 5.99 -12.27 2.02
N TYR A 44 5.20 -11.27 2.39
CA TYR A 44 4.43 -10.45 1.45
C TYR A 44 5.04 -9.06 1.39
N ILE A 45 5.20 -8.52 0.17
CA ILE A 45 5.73 -7.17 -0.02
C ILE A 45 4.63 -6.18 0.36
N ALA A 46 4.80 -5.47 1.47
CA ALA A 46 3.88 -4.41 1.90
C ALA A 46 4.17 -3.09 1.16
N ASP A 47 5.46 -2.76 0.99
CA ASP A 47 5.93 -1.58 0.24
C ASP A 47 7.27 -1.89 -0.43
N GLY A 48 7.63 -1.09 -1.44
CA GLY A 48 8.90 -1.21 -2.15
C GLY A 48 8.90 -2.24 -3.28
N HIS A 49 7.77 -2.48 -3.94
CA HIS A 49 7.65 -3.41 -5.08
C HIS A 49 8.67 -3.13 -6.18
N HIS A 50 8.91 -1.88 -6.55
CA HIS A 50 9.91 -1.50 -7.56
C HIS A 50 11.34 -1.77 -7.08
N ARG A 51 11.65 -1.55 -5.82
CA ARG A 51 12.97 -1.85 -5.22
C ARG A 51 13.22 -3.36 -5.22
N ALA A 52 12.24 -4.15 -4.80
CA ALA A 52 12.34 -5.61 -4.82
C ALA A 52 12.50 -6.16 -6.24
N ALA A 53 11.72 -5.67 -7.21
CA ALA A 53 11.84 -6.06 -8.61
C ALA A 53 13.20 -5.68 -9.22
N SER A 54 13.73 -4.50 -8.88
CA SER A 54 15.06 -4.07 -9.34
C SER A 54 16.17 -4.92 -8.73
N ALA A 55 16.08 -5.25 -7.44
CA ALA A 55 17.03 -6.16 -6.79
C ALA A 55 17.01 -7.56 -7.42
N ALA A 56 15.82 -8.09 -7.75
CA ALA A 56 15.68 -9.37 -8.42
C ALA A 56 16.33 -9.37 -9.81
N ARG A 57 16.13 -8.30 -10.61
CA ARG A 57 16.80 -8.15 -11.92
C ARG A 57 18.32 -8.05 -11.78
N ALA A 58 18.80 -7.19 -10.89
CA ALA A 58 20.23 -7.02 -10.62
C ALA A 58 20.88 -8.35 -10.21
N ARG A 59 20.19 -9.13 -9.37
CA ARG A 59 20.65 -10.48 -9.02
C ARG A 59 20.80 -11.39 -10.23
N GLN A 60 19.82 -11.42 -11.12
CA GLN A 60 19.88 -12.25 -12.35
C GLN A 60 21.07 -11.87 -13.23
N GLU A 61 21.25 -10.57 -13.47
CA GLU A 61 22.33 -10.06 -14.32
C GLU A 61 23.72 -10.29 -13.71
N LEU A 62 23.89 -10.00 -12.43
CA LEU A 62 25.19 -10.08 -11.76
C LEU A 62 25.59 -11.52 -11.43
N ARG A 63 24.62 -12.40 -11.18
CA ARG A 63 24.88 -13.81 -10.87
C ARG A 63 25.28 -14.65 -12.10
N ALA A 64 24.96 -14.18 -13.31
CA ALA A 64 25.26 -14.89 -14.54
C ALA A 64 26.77 -15.17 -14.65
N GLY A 65 27.15 -16.45 -14.50
CA GLY A 65 28.53 -16.94 -14.58
C GLY A 65 29.40 -16.66 -13.33
N LYS A 66 28.88 -16.05 -12.25
CA LYS A 66 29.69 -15.66 -11.07
C LYS A 66 29.36 -16.44 -9.79
N GLY A 67 28.27 -17.23 -9.78
CA GLY A 67 27.83 -17.94 -8.57
C GLY A 67 27.26 -17.03 -7.48
N PRO A 68 27.16 -17.51 -6.22
CA PRO A 68 26.62 -16.72 -5.11
C PRO A 68 27.48 -15.50 -4.74
N GLY A 69 26.82 -14.39 -4.33
CA GLY A 69 27.50 -13.16 -3.95
C GLY A 69 26.60 -12.15 -3.27
N GLU A 70 27.08 -10.91 -3.08
CA GLU A 70 26.31 -9.83 -2.45
C GLU A 70 25.01 -9.48 -3.20
N TRP A 71 24.97 -9.74 -4.49
CA TRP A 71 23.76 -9.61 -5.31
C TRP A 71 22.62 -10.56 -4.93
N ASP A 72 22.86 -11.56 -4.09
CA ASP A 72 21.83 -12.46 -3.56
C ASP A 72 21.10 -11.87 -2.34
N ARG A 73 21.46 -10.67 -1.90
CA ARG A 73 20.94 -10.02 -0.71
C ARG A 73 20.44 -8.62 -1.02
N PHE A 74 19.43 -8.18 -0.31
CA PHE A 74 19.02 -6.79 -0.25
C PHE A 74 18.43 -6.48 1.13
N LEU A 75 18.42 -5.20 1.50
CA LEU A 75 17.87 -4.77 2.77
C LEU A 75 16.34 -4.86 2.75
N GLY A 76 15.78 -5.54 3.72
CA GLY A 76 14.34 -5.62 3.96
C GLY A 76 14.02 -5.43 5.44
N VAL A 77 12.82 -4.93 5.72
CA VAL A 77 12.28 -4.82 7.07
C VAL A 77 11.03 -5.69 7.14
N ALA A 78 11.00 -6.66 8.06
CA ALA A 78 9.87 -7.54 8.25
C ALA A 78 9.00 -7.04 9.41
N PHE A 79 7.70 -6.98 9.19
CA PHE A 79 6.69 -6.62 10.19
C PHE A 79 5.71 -7.77 10.38
N PRO A 80 5.22 -8.02 11.61
CA PRO A 80 4.03 -8.84 11.80
C PRO A 80 2.83 -8.21 11.07
N HIS A 81 1.97 -9.04 10.47
CA HIS A 81 0.86 -8.54 9.65
C HIS A 81 -0.19 -7.73 10.44
N ASP A 82 -0.28 -7.95 11.74
CA ASP A 82 -1.15 -7.25 12.68
C ASP A 82 -0.55 -5.94 13.23
N GLN A 83 0.68 -5.60 12.84
CA GLN A 83 1.39 -4.38 13.23
C GLN A 83 1.60 -3.41 12.07
N VAL A 84 0.96 -3.67 10.94
CA VAL A 84 0.97 -2.77 9.78
C VAL A 84 -0.42 -2.22 9.52
N GLN A 85 -0.48 -1.00 9.03
CA GLN A 85 -1.71 -0.35 8.63
C GLN A 85 -1.69 -0.10 7.11
N ILE A 86 -2.76 -0.49 6.44
CA ILE A 86 -2.96 -0.13 5.04
C ILE A 86 -3.64 1.22 5.01
N LEU A 87 -2.95 2.23 4.49
CA LEU A 87 -3.49 3.56 4.30
C LEU A 87 -4.23 3.67 2.97
N SER A 88 -5.22 4.56 2.91
CA SER A 88 -5.95 4.85 1.67
C SER A 88 -5.00 5.40 0.61
N TYR A 89 -5.05 4.82 -0.59
CA TYR A 89 -4.29 5.31 -1.73
C TYR A 89 -5.12 6.36 -2.50
N ASN A 90 -5.18 7.56 -1.96
CA ASN A 90 -6.00 8.64 -2.47
C ASN A 90 -5.57 9.09 -3.88
N ARG A 91 -6.53 9.49 -4.70
CA ARG A 91 -6.34 10.11 -6.01
C ARG A 91 -6.76 11.57 -5.93
N VAL A 92 -5.96 12.42 -6.53
CA VAL A 92 -6.29 13.84 -6.69
C VAL A 92 -6.53 14.10 -8.17
N VAL A 93 -7.74 14.53 -8.49
CA VAL A 93 -8.11 15.01 -9.83
C VAL A 93 -7.94 16.52 -9.84
N LYS A 94 -7.13 17.04 -10.75
CA LYS A 94 -6.79 18.48 -10.80
C LYS A 94 -7.97 19.36 -11.13
N ASP A 95 -8.78 18.93 -12.10
CA ASP A 95 -9.97 19.63 -12.55
C ASP A 95 -10.96 18.67 -13.23
N LEU A 96 -12.16 19.14 -13.46
CA LEU A 96 -13.21 18.42 -14.21
C LEU A 96 -13.27 18.85 -15.68
N GLY A 97 -12.23 19.52 -16.17
CA GLY A 97 -12.24 20.13 -17.51
C GLY A 97 -13.24 21.27 -17.59
N ARG A 98 -14.20 21.15 -18.54
CA ARG A 98 -15.27 22.13 -18.71
C ARG A 98 -16.56 21.78 -17.94
N GLU A 99 -16.56 20.69 -17.21
CA GLU A 99 -17.74 20.20 -16.51
C GLU A 99 -17.88 20.85 -15.13
N SER A 100 -19.11 21.22 -14.77
CA SER A 100 -19.38 21.72 -13.41
C SER A 100 -19.46 20.56 -12.39
N PRO A 101 -19.18 20.81 -11.11
CA PRO A 101 -19.36 19.79 -10.06
C PRO A 101 -20.77 19.17 -10.06
N ALA A 102 -21.82 19.98 -10.29
CA ALA A 102 -23.20 19.50 -10.32
C ALA A 102 -23.46 18.56 -11.50
N SER A 103 -22.96 18.90 -12.69
CA SER A 103 -23.06 18.04 -13.88
C SER A 103 -22.32 16.72 -13.69
N PHE A 104 -21.12 16.76 -13.14
CA PHE A 104 -20.34 15.56 -12.82
C PHE A 104 -21.07 14.64 -11.82
N LEU A 105 -21.65 15.21 -10.76
CA LEU A 105 -22.45 14.44 -9.77
C LEU A 105 -23.68 13.80 -10.43
N SER A 106 -24.38 14.52 -11.32
CA SER A 106 -25.52 13.96 -12.06
C SER A 106 -25.11 12.76 -12.89
N ARG A 107 -24.06 12.90 -13.69
CA ARG A 107 -23.53 11.84 -14.56
C ARG A 107 -23.00 10.64 -13.76
N LEU A 108 -22.39 10.89 -12.61
CA LEU A 108 -21.94 9.85 -11.70
C LEU A 108 -23.13 9.10 -11.10
N GLY A 109 -24.19 9.83 -10.74
CA GLY A 109 -25.45 9.28 -10.21
C GLY A 109 -26.24 8.41 -11.19
N GLU A 110 -26.00 8.53 -12.49
CA GLU A 110 -26.57 7.62 -13.51
C GLU A 110 -25.99 6.20 -13.44
N ARG A 111 -24.80 6.04 -12.84
CA ARG A 111 -24.07 4.77 -12.79
C ARG A 111 -23.94 4.20 -11.39
N PHE A 112 -23.93 5.05 -10.39
CA PHE A 112 -23.64 4.69 -8.99
C PHE A 112 -24.63 5.34 -8.05
N ALA A 113 -24.91 4.70 -6.91
CA ALA A 113 -25.53 5.39 -5.79
C ALA A 113 -24.52 6.39 -5.20
N VAL A 114 -24.89 7.67 -5.21
CA VAL A 114 -24.08 8.78 -4.68
C VAL A 114 -24.89 9.50 -3.62
N ALA A 115 -24.31 9.62 -2.42
CA ALA A 115 -24.93 10.32 -1.29
C ALA A 115 -23.89 11.16 -0.55
N SER A 116 -24.35 12.09 0.29
CA SER A 116 -23.46 12.72 1.27
C SER A 116 -22.87 11.65 2.19
N GLY A 117 -21.58 11.76 2.49
CA GLY A 117 -20.89 10.73 3.26
C GLY A 117 -19.65 11.24 4.01
N PRO A 118 -18.99 10.39 4.77
CA PRO A 118 -17.80 10.71 5.52
C PRO A 118 -16.55 10.83 4.62
N ALA A 119 -15.47 11.43 5.16
CA ALA A 119 -14.18 11.52 4.49
C ALA A 119 -13.48 10.15 4.34
N VAL A 120 -13.78 9.22 5.22
CA VAL A 120 -13.25 7.84 5.20
C VAL A 120 -14.41 6.88 4.94
N PRO A 121 -14.30 5.98 3.95
CA PRO A 121 -15.37 5.02 3.67
C PRO A 121 -15.61 4.10 4.87
N ASP A 122 -16.89 3.81 5.16
CA ASP A 122 -17.26 2.95 6.30
C ASP A 122 -17.20 1.46 5.96
N ARG A 123 -17.18 1.12 4.68
CA ARG A 123 -17.22 -0.28 4.22
C ARG A 123 -16.50 -0.47 2.90
N ARG A 124 -16.13 -1.70 2.62
CA ARG A 124 -15.59 -2.12 1.33
C ARG A 124 -16.61 -1.90 0.21
N GLY A 125 -16.14 -1.45 -0.95
CA GLY A 125 -16.97 -1.11 -2.10
C GLY A 125 -17.54 0.30 -2.07
N ASP A 126 -17.28 1.07 -1.03
CA ASP A 126 -17.57 2.49 -0.98
C ASP A 126 -16.30 3.30 -1.24
N VAL A 127 -16.43 4.39 -1.97
CA VAL A 127 -15.36 5.36 -2.23
C VAL A 127 -15.81 6.73 -1.75
N SER A 128 -15.00 7.36 -0.91
CA SER A 128 -15.25 8.75 -0.49
C SER A 128 -14.66 9.72 -1.49
N MET A 129 -15.46 10.68 -1.94
CA MET A 129 -15.08 11.72 -2.89
C MET A 129 -15.31 13.10 -2.28
N TYR A 130 -14.27 13.93 -2.28
CA TYR A 130 -14.40 15.35 -1.94
C TYR A 130 -14.58 16.18 -3.19
N LEU A 131 -15.68 16.90 -3.30
CA LEU A 131 -16.01 17.72 -4.46
C LEU A 131 -16.80 18.97 -4.05
N GLY A 132 -16.37 20.13 -4.49
CA GLY A 132 -17.09 21.39 -4.24
C GLY A 132 -17.28 21.72 -2.76
N GLY A 133 -16.32 21.40 -1.90
CA GLY A 133 -16.37 21.65 -0.45
C GLY A 133 -17.15 20.63 0.36
N ARG A 134 -17.57 19.51 -0.24
CA ARG A 134 -18.38 18.47 0.42
C ARG A 134 -17.86 17.07 0.17
N TRP A 135 -18.13 16.18 1.11
CA TRP A 135 -17.84 14.76 0.98
C TRP A 135 -19.06 13.99 0.48
N TYR A 136 -18.80 13.07 -0.42
CA TYR A 136 -19.78 12.14 -1.00
C TYR A 136 -19.27 10.72 -0.86
N THR A 137 -20.18 9.78 -0.67
CA THR A 137 -19.93 8.35 -0.79
C THR A 137 -20.45 7.86 -2.14
N ILE A 138 -19.59 7.20 -2.90
CA ILE A 138 -19.92 6.50 -4.14
C ILE A 138 -19.96 5.02 -3.78
N THR A 139 -21.13 4.39 -3.88
CA THR A 139 -21.27 2.95 -3.66
C THR A 139 -21.08 2.20 -4.97
N MET A 140 -19.99 1.45 -5.06
CA MET A 140 -19.60 0.74 -6.28
C MET A 140 -20.25 -0.64 -6.42
N GLY A 141 -21.09 -1.04 -5.46
CA GLY A 141 -21.79 -2.33 -5.46
C GLY A 141 -20.89 -3.53 -5.11
N ASP A 142 -21.45 -4.73 -5.22
CA ASP A 142 -20.73 -5.97 -4.93
C ASP A 142 -19.75 -6.33 -6.06
N ALA A 143 -18.63 -6.93 -5.67
CA ALA A 143 -17.58 -7.45 -6.54
C ALA A 143 -17.48 -8.99 -6.49
N ALA A 144 -18.46 -9.67 -5.91
CA ALA A 144 -18.47 -11.12 -5.83
C ALA A 144 -18.41 -11.75 -7.25
N GLY A 145 -17.55 -12.75 -7.41
CA GLY A 145 -17.35 -13.41 -8.70
C GLY A 145 -16.28 -12.77 -9.62
N MET A 146 -15.82 -11.56 -9.33
CA MET A 146 -14.73 -10.95 -10.09
C MET A 146 -13.35 -11.56 -9.71
N PRO A 147 -12.34 -11.53 -10.59
CA PRO A 147 -10.96 -11.82 -10.24
C PRO A 147 -10.48 -10.98 -9.05
N ILE A 148 -9.54 -11.49 -8.25
CA ILE A 148 -9.10 -10.81 -7.02
C ILE A 148 -8.59 -9.38 -7.28
N ALA A 149 -7.83 -9.18 -8.34
CA ALA A 149 -7.32 -7.84 -8.70
C ALA A 149 -8.44 -6.86 -9.01
N ASP A 150 -9.49 -7.31 -9.70
CA ASP A 150 -10.61 -6.48 -10.15
C ASP A 150 -11.60 -6.16 -9.00
N ARG A 151 -11.51 -6.88 -7.87
CA ARG A 151 -12.27 -6.59 -6.64
C ARG A 151 -11.71 -5.43 -5.83
N LEU A 152 -10.48 -5.01 -6.11
CA LEU A 152 -9.87 -3.90 -5.38
C LEU A 152 -10.58 -2.59 -5.73
N ASP A 153 -11.01 -1.87 -4.70
CA ASP A 153 -11.76 -0.62 -4.90
C ASP A 153 -10.97 0.41 -5.70
N VAL A 154 -9.62 0.42 -5.59
CA VAL A 154 -8.76 1.28 -6.39
C VAL A 154 -8.82 0.95 -7.89
N ASN A 155 -8.86 -0.33 -8.27
CA ASN A 155 -8.97 -0.73 -9.68
C ASN A 155 -10.38 -0.44 -10.20
N ARG A 156 -11.39 -0.75 -9.40
CA ARG A 156 -12.79 -0.44 -9.74
C ARG A 156 -12.99 1.06 -9.95
N LEU A 157 -12.46 1.89 -9.05
CA LEU A 157 -12.49 3.35 -9.21
C LEU A 157 -11.83 3.78 -10.52
N GLN A 158 -10.65 3.23 -10.84
CA GLN A 158 -9.93 3.54 -12.08
C GLN A 158 -10.79 3.18 -13.29
N GLU A 159 -11.24 1.94 -13.40
CA GLU A 159 -11.89 1.39 -14.59
C GLU A 159 -13.33 1.89 -14.78
N THR A 160 -14.05 2.23 -13.71
CA THR A 160 -15.47 2.57 -13.82
C THR A 160 -15.78 4.05 -13.64
N VAL A 161 -14.89 4.81 -13.04
CA VAL A 161 -15.06 6.25 -12.78
C VAL A 161 -13.98 7.09 -13.46
N LEU A 162 -12.70 6.89 -13.10
CA LEU A 162 -11.65 7.81 -13.54
C LEU A 162 -11.43 7.75 -15.04
N THR A 163 -11.24 6.56 -15.60
CA THR A 163 -11.01 6.40 -17.04
C THR A 163 -12.26 6.77 -17.86
N PRO A 164 -13.47 6.22 -17.63
CA PRO A 164 -14.61 6.48 -18.51
C PRO A 164 -15.27 7.84 -18.30
N LEU A 165 -15.18 8.44 -17.12
CA LEU A 165 -15.84 9.72 -16.84
C LEU A 165 -14.90 10.92 -16.92
N LEU A 166 -13.61 10.72 -16.65
CA LEU A 166 -12.64 11.81 -16.60
C LEU A 166 -11.49 11.67 -17.59
N GLY A 167 -11.34 10.52 -18.26
CA GLY A 167 -10.30 10.29 -19.26
C GLY A 167 -8.88 10.16 -18.66
N ILE A 168 -8.76 9.76 -17.41
CA ILE A 168 -7.49 9.65 -16.68
C ILE A 168 -7.24 8.23 -16.18
#